data_2d234116618d7b95aea72e5f26530032
#
_entry.id   2d234116618d7b95aea72e5f26530032
#
_cell.length_a   1.000
_cell.length_b   1.000
_cell.length_c   1.000
_cell.angle_alpha   90.00
_cell.angle_beta   90.00
_cell.angle_gamma   90.00
#
_symmetry.space_group_name_H-M   'P 1'
#
loop_
_entity.id
_entity.type
_entity.pdbx_description
1 polymer ?
#
loop_
_entity_poly.entity_id
_entity_poly.type
_entity_poly.pdbx_seq_one_letter_code
_entity_poly.pdbx_strand_id
1 'polypeptide(L)'
;IKMADFATIEEALDALRAGKNILVIDDPDRENEGDIICAAQFATTENVNFMATYAKGLICMPMSGEYCDKLGLPPMVEQNTDNHETAFTVAIDHVNTTTGISAEERGYTARATVLANAKPSDFRRPGHMFPLRAREGGVLIRSGHTEATVDLCRLANLEPVGLCCEIMREDGTM
;
A
#
# COMPACT_ATOMS: atom_id res chain seq x y z
N ILE A 1 -22.98 -19.87 -12.14
CA ILE A 1 -21.71 -19.24 -11.80
C ILE A 1 -21.52 -19.47 -10.30
N LYS A 2 -20.59 -20.34 -9.88
CA LYS A 2 -20.21 -20.45 -8.47
C LYS A 2 -19.65 -19.08 -8.08
N MET A 3 -20.26 -18.42 -7.09
CA MET A 3 -19.62 -17.27 -6.47
C MET A 3 -18.27 -17.74 -5.91
N ALA A 4 -17.23 -16.98 -6.14
CA ALA A 4 -15.95 -17.26 -5.53
C ALA A 4 -16.14 -17.25 -4.00
N ASP A 5 -15.69 -18.32 -3.33
CA ASP A 5 -15.68 -18.33 -1.86
C ASP A 5 -14.62 -17.33 -1.41
N PHE A 6 -15.07 -16.22 -0.82
CA PHE A 6 -14.15 -15.26 -0.19
C PHE A 6 -13.52 -15.91 1.05
N ALA A 7 -12.23 -15.63 1.24
CA ALA A 7 -11.58 -15.96 2.49
C ALA A 7 -12.21 -15.18 3.66
N THR A 8 -12.18 -15.76 4.84
CA THR A 8 -12.56 -15.04 6.07
C THR A 8 -11.51 -13.97 6.39
N ILE A 9 -11.89 -12.98 7.19
CA ILE A 9 -10.94 -11.97 7.66
C ILE A 9 -9.77 -12.62 8.41
N GLU A 10 -10.02 -13.62 9.26
CA GLU A 10 -8.96 -14.32 9.99
C GLU A 10 -7.96 -15.01 9.06
N GLU A 11 -8.43 -15.67 8.00
CA GLU A 11 -7.56 -16.27 6.98
C GLU A 11 -6.71 -15.23 6.26
N ALA A 12 -7.28 -14.06 5.97
CA ALA A 12 -6.55 -12.94 5.37
C ALA A 12 -5.48 -12.38 6.33
N LEU A 13 -5.81 -12.22 7.62
CA LEU A 13 -4.87 -11.76 8.64
C LEU A 13 -3.72 -12.78 8.83
N ASP A 14 -4.01 -14.07 8.84
CA ASP A 14 -3.00 -15.13 8.92
C ASP A 14 -2.07 -15.12 7.70
N ALA A 15 -2.61 -14.89 6.51
CA ALA A 15 -1.81 -14.74 5.30
C ALA A 15 -0.87 -13.53 5.37
N LEU A 16 -1.37 -12.37 5.85
CA LEU A 16 -0.54 -11.17 6.06
C LEU A 16 0.57 -11.40 7.10
N ARG A 17 0.25 -12.05 8.23
CA ARG A 17 1.25 -12.43 9.26
C ARG A 17 2.32 -13.36 8.70
N ALA A 18 1.94 -14.22 7.76
CA ALA A 18 2.87 -15.12 7.06
C ALA A 18 3.68 -14.43 5.93
N GLY A 19 3.52 -13.12 5.74
CA GLY A 19 4.23 -12.34 4.73
C GLY A 19 3.74 -12.58 3.30
N LYS A 20 2.49 -13.03 3.14
CA LYS A 20 1.89 -13.29 1.82
C LYS A 20 1.17 -12.06 1.27
N ASN A 21 1.07 -12.00 -0.05
CA ASN A 21 0.11 -11.13 -0.74
C ASN A 21 -1.31 -11.68 -0.56
N ILE A 22 -2.25 -10.78 -0.36
CA ILE A 22 -3.70 -11.06 -0.39
C ILE A 22 -4.35 -10.21 -1.48
N LEU A 23 -5.53 -10.63 -1.94
CA LEU A 23 -6.36 -9.87 -2.87
C LEU A 23 -7.56 -9.31 -2.11
N VAL A 24 -7.76 -8.01 -2.22
CA VAL A 24 -8.88 -7.30 -1.60
C VAL A 24 -9.68 -6.61 -2.69
N ILE A 25 -11.00 -6.78 -2.68
CA ILE A 25 -11.93 -6.09 -3.56
C ILE A 25 -12.77 -5.10 -2.77
N ASP A 26 -13.11 -3.98 -3.37
CA ASP A 26 -14.05 -3.03 -2.79
C ASP A 26 -15.47 -3.23 -3.33
N ASP A 27 -16.39 -2.37 -2.87
CA ASP A 27 -17.79 -2.42 -3.25
C ASP A 27 -17.95 -2.12 -4.75
N PRO A 28 -18.77 -2.89 -5.50
CA PRO A 28 -19.08 -2.61 -6.90
C PRO A 28 -19.63 -1.19 -7.16
N ASP A 29 -20.26 -0.58 -6.17
CA ASP A 29 -20.79 0.78 -6.27
C ASP A 29 -19.73 1.85 -5.95
N ARG A 30 -18.49 1.45 -5.57
CA ARG A 30 -17.36 2.37 -5.33
C ARG A 30 -16.42 2.39 -6.53
N GLU A 31 -15.28 1.75 -6.47
CA GLU A 31 -14.34 1.64 -7.60
C GLU A 31 -14.55 0.36 -8.39
N ASN A 32 -15.08 -0.67 -7.74
CA ASN A 32 -15.22 -2.02 -8.29
C ASN A 32 -13.89 -2.57 -8.80
N GLU A 33 -12.86 -2.37 -8.00
CA GLU A 33 -11.48 -2.78 -8.30
C GLU A 33 -11.00 -3.82 -7.30
N GLY A 34 -9.99 -4.56 -7.71
CA GLY A 34 -9.25 -5.48 -6.84
C GLY A 34 -7.80 -5.04 -6.72
N ASP A 35 -7.29 -5.03 -5.50
CA ASP A 35 -5.89 -4.73 -5.21
C ASP A 35 -5.18 -5.94 -4.64
N ILE A 36 -3.91 -6.11 -5.02
CA ILE A 36 -2.99 -6.99 -4.31
C ILE A 36 -2.37 -6.19 -3.17
N ILE A 37 -2.46 -6.73 -1.96
CA ILE A 37 -2.01 -6.07 -0.72
C ILE A 37 -0.99 -6.95 0.01
N CYS A 38 0.05 -6.34 0.57
CA CYS A 38 0.92 -6.97 1.57
C CYS A 38 1.34 -5.95 2.65
N ALA A 39 1.78 -6.44 3.81
CA ALA A 39 2.37 -5.58 4.83
C ALA A 39 3.76 -5.08 4.42
N ALA A 40 4.09 -3.81 4.72
CA ALA A 40 5.35 -3.19 4.31
C ALA A 40 6.58 -3.91 4.86
N GLN A 41 6.51 -4.45 6.09
CA GLN A 41 7.61 -5.23 6.67
C GLN A 41 7.92 -6.52 5.91
N PHE A 42 6.98 -7.01 5.10
CA PHE A 42 7.10 -8.17 4.22
C PHE A 42 7.12 -7.79 2.73
N ALA A 43 7.42 -6.54 2.39
CA ALA A 43 7.61 -6.09 1.02
C ALA A 43 8.94 -6.64 0.46
N THR A 44 9.00 -7.95 0.27
CA THR A 44 10.15 -8.63 -0.33
C THR A 44 10.23 -8.32 -1.82
N THR A 45 11.37 -8.61 -2.44
CA THR A 45 11.52 -8.50 -3.90
C THR A 45 10.46 -9.33 -4.62
N GLU A 46 10.17 -10.54 -4.14
CA GLU A 46 9.18 -11.45 -4.71
C GLU A 46 7.78 -10.85 -4.64
N ASN A 47 7.37 -10.31 -3.50
CA ASN A 47 6.04 -9.72 -3.30
C ASN A 47 5.84 -8.49 -4.19
N VAL A 48 6.84 -7.60 -4.25
CA VAL A 48 6.77 -6.41 -5.11
C VAL A 48 6.81 -6.78 -6.59
N ASN A 49 7.65 -7.74 -6.97
CA ASN A 49 7.70 -8.22 -8.35
C ASN A 49 6.39 -8.91 -8.76
N PHE A 50 5.74 -9.62 -7.84
CA PHE A 50 4.42 -10.21 -8.06
C PHE A 50 3.38 -9.13 -8.37
N MET A 51 3.34 -8.06 -7.57
CA MET A 51 2.45 -6.90 -7.81
C MET A 51 2.72 -6.27 -9.19
N ALA A 52 3.98 -5.97 -9.50
CA ALA A 52 4.35 -5.35 -10.77
C ALA A 52 4.01 -6.22 -11.99
N THR A 53 4.15 -7.54 -11.86
CA THR A 53 3.93 -8.48 -12.96
C THR A 53 2.45 -8.78 -13.18
N TYR A 54 1.71 -9.06 -12.11
CA TYR A 54 0.36 -9.60 -12.21
C TYR A 54 -0.73 -8.58 -11.95
N ALA A 55 -0.54 -7.62 -11.05
CA ALA A 55 -1.48 -6.53 -10.84
C ALA A 55 -1.34 -5.46 -11.93
N LYS A 56 -0.14 -5.02 -12.22
CA LYS A 56 0.19 -4.03 -13.26
C LYS A 56 -0.26 -2.60 -12.96
N GLY A 57 -0.86 -2.35 -11.79
CA GLY A 57 -1.30 -1.04 -11.32
C GLY A 57 -0.15 -0.20 -10.76
N LEU A 58 -0.51 0.90 -10.09
CA LEU A 58 0.46 1.72 -9.38
C LEU A 58 0.71 1.14 -7.98
N ILE A 59 1.95 0.73 -7.71
CA ILE A 59 2.31 0.26 -6.37
C ILE A 59 2.35 1.44 -5.41
N CYS A 60 1.32 1.55 -4.58
CA CYS A 60 1.18 2.56 -3.54
C CYS A 60 1.52 1.98 -2.16
N MET A 61 1.76 2.87 -1.20
CA MET A 61 2.15 2.49 0.15
C MET A 61 1.24 3.16 1.19
N PRO A 62 0.03 2.62 1.40
CA PRO A 62 -0.85 3.07 2.47
C PRO A 62 -0.17 3.02 3.83
N MET A 63 -0.29 4.09 4.62
CA MET A 63 0.25 4.17 5.97
C MET A 63 -0.62 5.03 6.88
N SER A 64 -0.52 4.81 8.18
CA SER A 64 -1.22 5.64 9.15
C SER A 64 -0.73 7.08 9.13
N GLY A 65 -1.57 8.01 9.59
CA GLY A 65 -1.18 9.42 9.73
C GLY A 65 0.06 9.61 10.60
N GLU A 66 0.21 8.81 11.65
CA GLU A 66 1.39 8.83 12.53
C GLU A 66 2.69 8.51 11.77
N TYR A 67 2.65 7.54 10.86
CA TYR A 67 3.83 7.21 10.03
C TYR A 67 4.12 8.31 9.01
N CYS A 68 3.10 8.90 8.39
CA CYS A 68 3.29 10.06 7.53
C CYS A 68 3.98 11.22 8.28
N ASP A 69 3.52 11.50 9.51
CA ASP A 69 4.06 12.57 10.35
C ASP A 69 5.49 12.25 10.80
N LYS A 70 5.74 11.01 11.29
CA LYS A 70 7.08 10.53 11.69
C LYS A 70 8.10 10.68 10.56
N LEU A 71 7.69 10.35 9.32
CA LEU A 71 8.57 10.41 8.15
C LEU A 71 8.55 11.78 7.45
N GLY A 72 7.77 12.74 7.97
CA GLY A 72 7.67 14.09 7.43
C GLY A 72 7.18 14.10 5.98
N LEU A 73 6.09 13.39 5.68
CA LEU A 73 5.51 13.24 4.35
C LEU A 73 4.36 14.23 4.14
N PRO A 74 4.58 15.39 3.51
CA PRO A 74 3.51 16.32 3.20
C PRO A 74 2.62 15.77 2.07
N PRO A 75 1.39 16.28 1.93
CA PRO A 75 0.54 16.01 0.77
C PRO A 75 1.26 16.30 -0.54
N MET A 76 0.98 15.49 -1.57
CA MET A 76 1.53 15.67 -2.91
C MET A 76 1.07 16.97 -3.55
N VAL A 77 -0.16 17.41 -3.25
CA VAL A 77 -0.78 18.64 -3.76
C VAL A 77 -1.40 19.44 -2.61
N GLU A 78 -1.44 20.75 -2.74
CA GLU A 78 -2.09 21.64 -1.78
C GLU A 78 -3.61 21.48 -1.80
N GLN A 79 -4.19 21.31 -3.00
CA GLN A 79 -5.61 21.09 -3.20
C GLN A 79 -5.83 19.73 -3.89
N ASN A 80 -6.39 18.78 -3.16
CA ASN A 80 -6.75 17.47 -3.72
C ASN A 80 -8.06 17.58 -4.49
N THR A 81 -8.02 17.24 -5.79
CA THR A 81 -9.17 17.23 -6.70
C THR A 81 -9.49 15.81 -7.21
N ASP A 82 -8.90 14.79 -6.60
CA ASP A 82 -9.18 13.39 -6.93
C ASP A 82 -10.64 13.02 -6.62
N ASN A 83 -11.26 12.22 -7.47
CA ASN A 83 -12.67 11.82 -7.35
C ASN A 83 -12.97 11.10 -6.03
N HIS A 84 -12.02 10.35 -5.50
CA HIS A 84 -12.12 9.60 -4.24
C HIS A 84 -11.31 10.22 -3.11
N GLU A 85 -10.72 11.39 -3.35
CA GLU A 85 -9.88 12.13 -2.39
C GLU A 85 -8.71 11.27 -1.86
N THR A 86 -8.11 10.44 -2.71
CA THR A 86 -6.96 9.61 -2.33
C THR A 86 -5.80 10.50 -1.90
N ALA A 87 -5.37 10.33 -0.66
CA ALA A 87 -4.44 11.25 0.00
C ALA A 87 -2.98 10.88 -0.31
N PHE A 88 -2.56 11.07 -1.55
CA PHE A 88 -1.15 10.95 -1.93
C PHE A 88 -0.29 11.94 -1.17
N THR A 89 0.85 11.44 -0.70
CA THR A 89 1.94 12.28 -0.20
C THR A 89 3.03 12.42 -1.26
N VAL A 90 4.09 13.16 -0.95
CA VAL A 90 5.29 13.15 -1.81
C VAL A 90 5.82 11.73 -1.95
N ALA A 91 6.20 11.34 -3.16
CA ALA A 91 6.82 10.05 -3.43
C ALA A 91 8.24 9.99 -2.87
N ILE A 92 8.69 8.80 -2.47
CA ILE A 92 9.98 8.59 -1.80
C ILE A 92 10.76 7.41 -2.36
N ASP A 93 12.08 7.47 -2.22
CA ASP A 93 13.02 6.34 -2.32
C ASP A 93 13.97 6.38 -1.13
N HIS A 94 14.39 5.22 -0.63
CA HIS A 94 15.42 5.19 0.40
C HIS A 94 16.76 5.69 -0.15
N VAL A 95 17.53 6.43 0.65
CA VAL A 95 18.80 7.06 0.20
C VAL A 95 19.84 6.04 -0.30
N ASN A 96 19.78 4.80 0.14
CA ASN A 96 20.70 3.73 -0.27
C ASN A 96 20.26 3.01 -1.56
N THR A 97 19.18 3.43 -2.22
CA THR A 97 18.78 2.90 -3.52
C THR A 97 19.52 3.62 -4.66
N THR A 98 19.59 3.01 -5.82
CA THR A 98 20.14 3.61 -7.04
C THR A 98 19.07 4.44 -7.75
N THR A 99 18.32 3.84 -8.69
CA THR A 99 17.18 4.51 -9.34
C THR A 99 15.90 4.44 -8.50
N GLY A 100 15.77 3.44 -7.63
CA GLY A 100 14.60 3.26 -6.76
C GLY A 100 13.45 2.45 -7.36
N ILE A 101 13.49 2.13 -8.66
CA ILE A 101 12.34 1.55 -9.40
C ILE A 101 12.28 0.03 -9.39
N SER A 102 13.39 -0.68 -9.22
CA SER A 102 13.37 -2.15 -9.22
C SER A 102 12.45 -2.69 -8.11
N ALA A 103 11.94 -3.90 -8.27
CA ALA A 103 11.15 -4.55 -7.22
C ALA A 103 11.93 -4.69 -5.91
N GLU A 104 13.24 -4.95 -6.00
CA GLU A 104 14.14 -5.00 -4.86
C GLU A 104 14.20 -3.65 -4.13
N GLU A 105 14.45 -2.55 -4.88
CA GLU A 105 14.62 -1.22 -4.30
C GLU A 105 13.32 -0.63 -3.77
N ARG A 106 12.19 -0.85 -4.45
CA ARG A 106 10.87 -0.47 -3.93
C ARG A 106 10.53 -1.23 -2.65
N GLY A 107 10.79 -2.54 -2.64
CA GLY A 107 10.63 -3.36 -1.43
C GLY A 107 11.55 -2.90 -0.30
N TYR A 108 12.79 -2.57 -0.59
CA TYR A 108 13.73 -2.02 0.38
C TYR A 108 13.23 -0.69 0.97
N THR A 109 12.79 0.24 0.12
CA THR A 109 12.19 1.51 0.57
C THR A 109 11.00 1.27 1.49
N ALA A 110 10.07 0.37 1.11
CA ALA A 110 8.91 0.06 1.92
C ALA A 110 9.28 -0.52 3.30
N ARG A 111 10.14 -1.54 3.34
CA ARG A 111 10.60 -2.14 4.60
C ARG A 111 11.33 -1.13 5.50
N ALA A 112 12.07 -0.22 4.90
CA ALA A 112 12.79 0.80 5.66
C ALA A 112 11.86 1.78 6.39
N THR A 113 10.66 2.05 5.88
CA THR A 113 9.70 2.97 6.53
C THR A 113 9.24 2.48 7.88
N VAL A 114 9.19 1.17 8.10
CA VAL A 114 8.68 0.54 9.33
C VAL A 114 9.78 0.20 10.35
N LEU A 115 11.03 0.53 10.05
CA LEU A 115 12.10 0.39 11.03
C LEU A 115 11.88 1.37 12.20
N ALA A 116 12.17 0.91 13.42
CA ALA A 116 11.96 1.71 14.63
C ALA A 116 12.72 3.06 14.58
N ASN A 117 13.92 3.05 13.99
CA ASN A 117 14.79 4.21 13.85
C ASN A 117 14.63 4.99 12.54
N ALA A 118 13.62 4.64 11.70
CA ALA A 118 13.35 5.35 10.44
C ALA A 118 13.05 6.83 10.69
N LYS A 119 13.65 7.69 9.89
CA LYS A 119 13.56 9.16 10.00
C LYS A 119 13.46 9.80 8.61
N PRO A 120 12.99 11.05 8.50
CA PRO A 120 12.78 11.73 7.20
C PRO A 120 14.02 11.75 6.31
N SER A 121 15.23 11.90 6.89
CA SER A 121 16.48 11.97 6.12
C SER A 121 16.92 10.65 5.49
N ASP A 122 16.26 9.54 5.82
CA ASP A 122 16.55 8.24 5.20
C ASP A 122 15.90 8.10 3.83
N PHE A 123 15.05 9.07 3.43
CA PHE A 123 14.27 9.01 2.20
C PHE A 123 14.50 10.25 1.33
N ARG A 124 14.85 10.01 0.07
CA ARG A 124 14.90 11.03 -0.99
C ARG A 124 13.48 11.37 -1.48
N ARG A 125 13.30 12.56 -1.99
CA ARG A 125 12.04 13.10 -2.54
C ARG A 125 12.34 13.92 -3.80
N PRO A 126 11.66 13.65 -4.92
CA PRO A 126 10.66 12.58 -5.14
C PRO A 126 11.29 11.19 -5.20
N GLY A 127 10.45 10.17 -5.40
CA GLY A 127 10.87 8.78 -5.54
C GLY A 127 9.85 7.93 -6.31
N HIS A 128 9.96 6.61 -6.16
CA HIS A 128 9.15 5.64 -6.90
C HIS A 128 8.17 4.85 -6.02
N MET A 129 8.18 5.10 -4.70
CA MET A 129 7.16 4.61 -3.79
C MET A 129 6.21 5.76 -3.43
N PHE A 130 4.91 5.48 -3.47
CA PHE A 130 3.83 6.46 -3.33
C PHE A 130 3.10 6.27 -2.01
N PRO A 131 3.50 6.96 -0.92
CA PRO A 131 2.78 6.85 0.33
C PRO A 131 1.38 7.46 0.21
N LEU A 132 0.39 6.76 0.79
CA LEU A 132 -0.99 7.22 0.89
C LEU A 132 -1.33 7.36 2.38
N ARG A 133 -1.77 8.55 2.78
CA ARG A 133 -2.18 8.81 4.16
C ARG A 133 -3.59 8.26 4.40
N ALA A 134 -3.72 7.16 5.14
CA ALA A 134 -5.02 6.62 5.51
C ALA A 134 -5.79 7.60 6.42
N ARG A 135 -7.11 7.67 6.25
CA ARG A 135 -7.99 8.43 7.14
C ARG A 135 -8.01 7.80 8.53
N GLU A 136 -7.96 8.64 9.54
CA GLU A 136 -8.18 8.18 10.91
C GLU A 136 -9.60 7.63 11.06
N GLY A 137 -9.74 6.48 11.75
CA GLY A 137 -10.98 5.71 11.81
C GLY A 137 -11.12 4.66 10.70
N GLY A 138 -10.17 4.59 9.77
CA GLY A 138 -10.03 3.50 8.80
C GLY A 138 -11.20 3.36 7.85
N VAL A 139 -11.53 2.12 7.50
CA VAL A 139 -12.59 1.78 6.52
C VAL A 139 -13.99 2.24 6.95
N LEU A 140 -14.21 2.50 8.22
CA LEU A 140 -15.50 3.04 8.71
C LEU A 140 -15.68 4.52 8.35
N ILE A 141 -14.60 5.23 8.03
CA ILE A 141 -14.62 6.64 7.60
C ILE A 141 -14.47 6.77 6.08
N ARG A 142 -13.58 5.98 5.47
CA ARG A 142 -13.40 5.90 4.02
C ARG A 142 -13.16 4.44 3.62
N SER A 143 -14.11 3.88 2.88
CA SER A 143 -14.11 2.44 2.50
C SER A 143 -13.19 2.12 1.31
N GLY A 144 -11.97 2.67 1.31
CA GLY A 144 -10.98 2.48 0.23
C GLY A 144 -9.90 1.45 0.58
N HIS A 145 -9.20 0.97 -0.45
CA HIS A 145 -8.06 0.06 -0.30
C HIS A 145 -6.94 0.65 0.56
N THR A 146 -6.78 1.98 0.56
CA THR A 146 -5.83 2.69 1.43
C THR A 146 -6.10 2.40 2.92
N GLU A 147 -7.33 2.62 3.36
CA GLU A 147 -7.75 2.38 4.74
C GLU A 147 -7.79 0.89 5.06
N ALA A 148 -8.28 0.07 4.12
CA ALA A 148 -8.32 -1.39 4.28
C ALA A 148 -6.92 -1.97 4.52
N THR A 149 -5.92 -1.51 3.77
CA THR A 149 -4.53 -1.95 3.93
C THR A 149 -4.02 -1.67 5.35
N VAL A 150 -4.22 -0.45 5.85
CA VAL A 150 -3.76 -0.04 7.18
C VAL A 150 -4.52 -0.79 8.28
N ASP A 151 -5.84 -0.92 8.16
CA ASP A 151 -6.67 -1.63 9.14
C ASP A 151 -6.32 -3.12 9.21
N LEU A 152 -6.12 -3.78 8.07
CA LEU A 152 -5.70 -5.18 8.02
C LEU A 152 -4.33 -5.38 8.65
N CYS A 153 -3.37 -4.47 8.41
CA CYS A 153 -2.06 -4.53 9.07
C CYS A 153 -2.22 -4.39 10.60
N ARG A 154 -3.02 -3.43 11.09
CA ARG A 154 -3.30 -3.26 12.52
C ARG A 154 -3.95 -4.50 13.15
N LEU A 155 -4.99 -5.04 12.52
CA LEU A 155 -5.69 -6.24 12.99
C LEU A 155 -4.77 -7.47 13.00
N ALA A 156 -3.80 -7.53 12.10
CA ALA A 156 -2.78 -8.56 12.07
C ALA A 156 -1.66 -8.36 13.13
N ASN A 157 -1.69 -7.29 13.93
CA ASN A 157 -0.61 -6.86 14.84
C ASN A 157 0.72 -6.61 14.12
N LEU A 158 0.65 -6.07 12.90
CA LEU A 158 1.78 -5.62 12.11
C LEU A 158 1.87 -4.09 12.15
N GLU A 159 2.99 -3.53 11.69
CA GLU A 159 3.10 -2.07 11.54
C GLU A 159 2.03 -1.54 10.57
N PRO A 160 1.37 -0.41 10.88
CA PRO A 160 0.24 0.11 10.10
C PRO A 160 0.68 0.77 8.79
N VAL A 161 1.44 0.02 8.02
CA VAL A 161 1.97 0.38 6.70
C VAL A 161 1.92 -0.87 5.81
N GLY A 162 1.39 -0.74 4.62
CA GLY A 162 1.37 -1.83 3.65
C GLY A 162 1.62 -1.34 2.24
N LEU A 163 1.58 -2.24 1.29
CA LEU A 163 1.55 -1.95 -0.14
C LEU A 163 0.20 -2.34 -0.70
N CYS A 164 -0.30 -1.59 -1.66
CA CYS A 164 -1.45 -1.96 -2.48
C CYS A 164 -1.15 -1.68 -3.96
N CYS A 165 -1.73 -2.48 -4.83
CA CYS A 165 -1.55 -2.33 -6.27
C CYS A 165 -2.80 -2.82 -6.99
N GLU A 166 -3.41 -1.96 -7.77
CA GLU A 166 -4.64 -2.23 -8.53
C GLU A 166 -4.38 -3.31 -9.59
N ILE A 167 -5.37 -4.16 -9.82
CA ILE A 167 -5.29 -5.25 -10.80
C ILE A 167 -5.92 -4.80 -12.12
N MET A 168 -5.11 -4.73 -13.16
CA MET A 168 -5.55 -4.51 -14.53
C MET A 168 -5.69 -5.84 -15.30
N ARG A 169 -6.65 -5.89 -16.21
CA ARG A 169 -6.79 -6.98 -17.17
C ARG A 169 -5.65 -7.00 -18.18
N GLU A 170 -5.57 -8.08 -18.98
CA GLU A 170 -4.53 -8.21 -20.00
C GLU A 170 -4.66 -7.17 -21.12
N ASP A 171 -5.89 -6.73 -21.42
CA ASP A 171 -6.17 -5.69 -22.40
C ASP A 171 -5.94 -4.25 -21.89
N GLY A 172 -5.52 -4.09 -20.63
CA GLY A 172 -5.26 -2.80 -20.00
C GLY A 172 -6.49 -2.11 -19.39
N THR A 173 -7.66 -2.76 -19.42
CA THR A 173 -8.85 -2.30 -18.68
C THR A 173 -8.86 -2.81 -17.24
N MET A 174 -9.77 -2.30 -16.40
CA MET A 174 -9.96 -2.74 -15.02
C MET A 174 -10.96 -3.92 -14.94
#